data_2eefc4dadbb159a8ee65b93e8673c1d0
#
_entry.id   2eefc4dadbb159a8ee65b93e8673c1d0
#
_cell.length_a   1.000
_cell.length_b   1.000
_cell.length_c   1.000
_cell.angle_alpha   90.00
_cell.angle_beta   90.00
_cell.angle_gamma   90.00
#
_symmetry.space_group_name_H-M   'P 1'
#
loop_
_entity.id
_entity.type
_entity.pdbx_description
1 polymer ?
#
loop_
_entity_poly.entity_id
_entity_poly.type
_entity_poly.pdbx_seq_one_letter_code
_entity_poly.pdbx_strand_id
1 'polypeptide(L)'
;MLLLKKYLGLILGLAAIAMIYIIWQETAKITGEVSAAGSTSAAVALSGARVTLYEMTGEQEQRISAALANLQEQSQQEKADNARVYSAESKDEMTRSNLASFNNLSDTKHCFALEKVLDEIRKSAVRKETTDSQGHFGFRALPGRYVLEIVGQPNGQYVLFVEQVDPKWHTHFKLAEPTCHYSLTN
;
A
#
# COMPACT_ATOMS: atom_id res chain seq x y z
N MET A 1 -55.43 -7.86 17.10
CA MET A 1 -54.07 -7.85 17.61
C MET A 1 -53.08 -8.69 16.79
N LEU A 2 -53.48 -9.82 16.20
CA LEU A 2 -52.62 -10.69 15.37
C LEU A 2 -52.18 -10.06 14.04
N LEU A 3 -53.05 -9.29 13.36
CA LEU A 3 -52.71 -8.62 12.09
C LEU A 3 -51.65 -7.55 12.28
N LEU A 4 -51.68 -6.78 13.35
CA LEU A 4 -50.70 -5.73 13.63
C LEU A 4 -49.28 -6.30 13.82
N LYS A 5 -49.15 -7.46 14.45
CA LYS A 5 -47.85 -8.15 14.62
C LYS A 5 -47.28 -8.65 13.30
N LYS A 6 -48.14 -9.10 12.37
CA LYS A 6 -47.72 -9.56 11.04
C LYS A 6 -47.17 -8.42 10.18
N TYR A 7 -47.82 -7.26 10.22
CA TYR A 7 -47.39 -6.06 9.47
C TYR A 7 -46.16 -5.42 10.09
N LEU A 8 -46.02 -5.47 11.42
CA LEU A 8 -44.83 -4.96 12.11
C LEU A 8 -43.57 -5.72 11.68
N GLY A 9 -43.63 -7.04 11.55
CA GLY A 9 -42.52 -7.85 11.05
C GLY A 9 -42.11 -7.53 9.61
N LEU A 10 -43.11 -7.29 8.75
CA LEU A 10 -42.87 -6.89 7.36
C LEU A 10 -42.21 -5.51 7.26
N ILE A 11 -42.67 -4.54 8.04
CA ILE A 11 -42.13 -3.16 8.07
C ILE A 11 -40.70 -3.18 8.58
N LEU A 12 -40.42 -3.93 9.65
CA LEU A 12 -39.04 -4.07 10.17
C LEU A 12 -38.10 -4.76 9.17
N GLY A 13 -38.60 -5.77 8.45
CA GLY A 13 -37.84 -6.43 7.38
C GLY A 13 -37.51 -5.48 6.24
N LEU A 14 -38.44 -4.69 5.77
CA LEU A 14 -38.26 -3.69 4.72
C LEU A 14 -37.28 -2.57 5.19
N ALA A 15 -37.42 -2.11 6.43
CA ALA A 15 -36.55 -1.10 6.98
C ALA A 15 -35.10 -1.61 7.10
N ALA A 16 -34.92 -2.87 7.49
CA ALA A 16 -33.58 -3.50 7.53
C ALA A 16 -32.95 -3.61 6.12
N ILE A 17 -33.72 -4.02 5.12
CA ILE A 17 -33.26 -4.09 3.73
C ILE A 17 -32.91 -2.70 3.21
N ALA A 18 -33.73 -1.68 3.48
CA ALA A 18 -33.44 -0.30 3.09
C ALA A 18 -32.17 0.23 3.75
N MET A 19 -31.97 -0.04 5.04
CA MET A 19 -30.71 0.34 5.73
C MET A 19 -29.49 -0.36 5.14
N ILE A 20 -29.56 -1.66 4.85
CA ILE A 20 -28.47 -2.39 4.20
C ILE A 20 -28.17 -1.78 2.83
N TYR A 21 -29.20 -1.42 2.06
CA TYR A 21 -29.03 -0.80 0.75
C TYR A 21 -28.38 0.59 0.84
N ILE A 22 -28.77 1.42 1.82
CA ILE A 22 -28.18 2.74 2.06
C ILE A 22 -26.69 2.59 2.45
N ILE A 23 -26.38 1.70 3.40
CA ILE A 23 -25.00 1.43 3.80
C ILE A 23 -24.17 0.95 2.61
N TRP A 24 -24.77 0.11 1.76
CA TRP A 24 -24.08 -0.40 0.57
C TRP A 24 -23.82 0.70 -0.48
N GLN A 25 -24.71 1.69 -0.63
CA GLN A 25 -24.51 2.85 -1.49
C GLN A 25 -23.47 3.83 -0.93
N GLU A 26 -23.35 3.96 0.39
CA GLU A 26 -22.40 4.84 1.04
C GLU A 26 -20.96 4.29 1.06
N THR A 27 -20.77 3.00 0.74
CA THR A 27 -19.42 2.43 0.69
C THR A 27 -18.69 2.80 -0.60
N ALA A 28 -17.49 3.35 -0.48
CA ALA A 28 -16.62 3.58 -1.61
C ALA A 28 -16.02 2.27 -2.11
N LYS A 29 -15.91 2.13 -3.43
CA LYS A 29 -15.21 1.02 -4.07
C LYS A 29 -13.75 1.40 -4.26
N ILE A 30 -12.84 0.62 -3.69
CA ILE A 30 -11.40 0.73 -3.85
C ILE A 30 -10.95 -0.43 -4.72
N THR A 31 -10.31 -0.13 -5.84
CA THR A 31 -9.75 -1.14 -6.75
C THR A 31 -8.34 -0.72 -7.17
N GLY A 32 -7.57 -1.66 -7.67
CA GLY A 32 -6.28 -1.33 -8.25
C GLY A 32 -5.62 -2.50 -8.93
N GLU A 33 -4.58 -2.17 -9.66
CA GLU A 33 -3.62 -3.10 -10.25
C GLU A 33 -2.22 -2.79 -9.72
N VAL A 34 -1.49 -3.84 -9.38
CA VAL A 34 -0.14 -3.74 -8.84
C VAL A 34 0.82 -4.50 -9.73
N SER A 35 1.89 -3.83 -10.11
CA SER A 35 2.99 -4.43 -10.84
C SER A 35 4.31 -4.00 -10.21
N ALA A 36 5.36 -4.76 -10.44
CA ALA A 36 6.71 -4.38 -10.05
C ALA A 36 7.64 -4.50 -11.27
N ALA A 37 8.71 -3.72 -11.28
CA ALA A 37 9.71 -3.83 -12.32
C ALA A 37 10.32 -5.23 -12.28
N GLY A 38 10.21 -5.95 -13.41
CA GLY A 38 10.88 -7.23 -13.59
C GLY A 38 12.37 -7.05 -13.90
N SER A 39 13.14 -8.12 -13.81
CA SER A 39 14.57 -8.14 -14.17
C SER A 39 14.87 -7.71 -15.62
N THR A 40 13.86 -7.69 -16.48
CA THR A 40 13.93 -7.33 -17.91
C THR A 40 13.34 -5.97 -18.24
N SER A 41 13.17 -5.06 -17.27
CA SER A 41 12.54 -3.74 -17.43
C SER A 41 11.05 -3.77 -17.80
N ALA A 42 10.45 -4.93 -18.01
CA ALA A 42 9.01 -5.05 -18.19
C ALA A 42 8.30 -5.12 -16.83
N ALA A 43 7.23 -4.35 -16.67
CA ALA A 43 6.39 -4.43 -15.47
C ALA A 43 5.71 -5.80 -15.41
N VAL A 44 5.90 -6.51 -14.30
CA VAL A 44 5.28 -7.81 -14.05
C VAL A 44 4.18 -7.65 -13.03
N ALA A 45 2.99 -8.19 -13.33
CA ALA A 45 1.87 -8.20 -12.41
C ALA A 45 2.25 -8.89 -11.10
N LEU A 46 1.95 -8.26 -9.98
CA LEU A 46 2.28 -8.78 -8.65
C LEU A 46 1.16 -9.71 -8.16
N SER A 47 1.19 -10.96 -8.62
CA SER A 47 0.23 -12.00 -8.25
C SER A 47 0.45 -12.48 -6.82
N GLY A 48 -0.64 -12.72 -6.07
CA GLY A 48 -0.58 -13.26 -4.70
C GLY A 48 -0.04 -12.27 -3.67
N ALA A 49 0.10 -10.98 -4.01
CA ALA A 49 0.51 -9.97 -3.05
C ALA A 49 -0.60 -9.74 -2.02
N ARG A 50 -0.21 -9.60 -0.76
CA ARG A 50 -1.12 -9.29 0.33
C ARG A 50 -1.49 -7.81 0.29
N VAL A 51 -2.77 -7.53 0.17
CA VAL A 51 -3.35 -6.18 0.20
C VAL A 51 -4.08 -5.99 1.52
N THR A 52 -3.73 -4.96 2.26
CA THR A 52 -4.36 -4.66 3.55
C THR A 52 -4.74 -3.18 3.62
N LEU A 53 -5.97 -2.92 4.04
CA LEU A 53 -6.47 -1.57 4.31
C LEU A 53 -6.55 -1.37 5.82
N TYR A 54 -5.91 -0.31 6.30
CA TYR A 54 -5.92 0.09 7.70
C TYR A 54 -6.65 1.41 7.86
N GLU A 55 -7.54 1.50 8.84
CA GLU A 55 -8.17 2.75 9.23
C GLU A 55 -7.18 3.57 10.08
N MET A 56 -7.12 4.89 9.84
CA MET A 56 -6.19 5.79 10.51
C MET A 56 -6.90 6.86 11.31
N THR A 57 -6.32 7.22 12.44
CA THR A 57 -6.59 8.49 13.11
C THR A 57 -5.84 9.63 12.41
N GLY A 58 -6.24 10.89 12.66
CA GLY A 58 -5.54 12.04 12.08
C GLY A 58 -4.06 12.13 12.51
N GLU A 59 -3.72 11.67 13.71
CA GLU A 59 -2.33 11.62 14.19
C GLU A 59 -1.51 10.56 13.43
N GLN A 60 -2.07 9.37 13.24
CA GLN A 60 -1.42 8.30 12.47
C GLN A 60 -1.20 8.72 11.01
N GLU A 61 -2.17 9.40 10.41
CA GLU A 61 -2.05 9.96 9.06
C GLU A 61 -0.86 10.92 8.95
N GLN A 62 -0.71 11.85 9.89
CA GLN A 62 0.42 12.79 9.91
C GLN A 62 1.76 12.07 10.05
N ARG A 63 1.85 11.06 10.92
CA ARG A 63 3.07 10.29 11.13
C ARG A 63 3.47 9.49 9.90
N ILE A 64 2.52 8.88 9.20
CA ILE A 64 2.76 8.15 7.96
C ILE A 64 3.15 9.10 6.85
N SER A 65 2.44 10.23 6.69
CA SER A 65 2.80 11.27 5.71
C SER A 65 4.23 11.75 5.91
N ALA A 66 4.61 12.03 7.16
CA ALA A 66 5.97 12.45 7.49
C ALA A 66 6.99 11.34 7.19
N ALA A 67 6.68 10.08 7.51
CA ALA A 67 7.58 8.96 7.23
C ALA A 67 7.79 8.75 5.72
N LEU A 68 6.72 8.85 4.91
CA LEU A 68 6.79 8.74 3.45
C LEU A 68 7.59 9.90 2.84
N ALA A 69 7.34 11.14 3.28
CA ALA A 69 8.07 12.32 2.82
C ALA A 69 9.58 12.21 3.17
N ASN A 70 9.90 11.82 4.39
CA ASN A 70 11.28 11.61 4.83
C ASN A 70 11.98 10.50 4.03
N LEU A 71 11.29 9.39 3.75
CA LEU A 71 11.83 8.30 2.94
C LEU A 71 12.21 8.82 1.55
N GLN A 72 11.32 9.56 0.91
CA GLN A 72 11.54 10.09 -0.44
C GLN A 72 12.67 11.12 -0.47
N GLU A 73 12.70 12.05 0.47
CA GLU A 73 13.71 13.11 0.54
C GLU A 73 15.09 12.55 0.86
N GLN A 74 15.20 11.74 1.92
CA GLN A 74 16.47 11.17 2.36
C GLN A 74 17.05 10.18 1.35
N SER A 75 16.22 9.33 0.77
CA SER A 75 16.67 8.40 -0.28
C SER A 75 17.19 9.15 -1.50
N GLN A 76 16.54 10.23 -1.93
CA GLN A 76 17.02 11.05 -3.04
C GLN A 76 18.32 11.78 -2.71
N GLN A 77 18.44 12.35 -1.52
CA GLN A 77 19.61 13.08 -1.09
C GLN A 77 20.83 12.15 -0.94
N GLU A 78 20.68 11.01 -0.28
CA GLU A 78 21.76 10.02 -0.15
C GLU A 78 22.21 9.48 -1.52
N LYS A 79 21.27 9.21 -2.43
CA LYS A 79 21.60 8.80 -3.81
C LYS A 79 22.38 9.88 -4.56
N ALA A 80 21.99 11.15 -4.42
CA ALA A 80 22.68 12.27 -5.03
C ALA A 80 24.09 12.48 -4.46
N ASP A 81 24.25 12.36 -3.15
CA ASP A 81 25.54 12.50 -2.47
C ASP A 81 26.49 11.34 -2.82
N ASN A 82 25.98 10.10 -2.83
CA ASN A 82 26.73 8.94 -3.28
C ASN A 82 27.16 9.10 -4.75
N ALA A 83 26.28 9.56 -5.62
CA ALA A 83 26.62 9.79 -7.02
C ALA A 83 27.71 10.88 -7.19
N ARG A 84 27.71 11.93 -6.36
CA ARG A 84 28.76 12.96 -6.37
C ARG A 84 30.12 12.43 -5.93
N VAL A 85 30.16 11.67 -4.85
CA VAL A 85 31.39 11.09 -4.32
C VAL A 85 32.01 10.14 -5.34
N TYR A 86 31.20 9.25 -5.92
CA TYR A 86 31.72 8.23 -6.83
C TYR A 86 31.90 8.71 -8.27
N SER A 87 31.21 9.78 -8.73
CA SER A 87 31.43 10.35 -10.06
C SER A 87 32.77 11.09 -10.16
N ALA A 88 33.32 11.53 -9.01
CA ALA A 88 34.59 12.21 -8.98
C ALA A 88 35.82 11.26 -9.04
N GLU A 89 35.64 9.98 -8.68
CA GLU A 89 36.78 9.10 -8.42
C GLU A 89 37.04 7.99 -9.43
N SER A 90 36.09 7.52 -10.23
CA SER A 90 36.39 6.40 -11.14
C SER A 90 35.33 6.09 -12.21
N LYS A 91 35.82 5.72 -13.41
CA LYS A 91 35.05 5.08 -14.49
C LYS A 91 35.03 3.54 -14.36
N ASP A 92 35.45 2.99 -13.23
CA ASP A 92 35.69 1.57 -13.03
C ASP A 92 34.41 0.81 -12.64
N GLU A 93 34.26 -0.42 -13.12
CA GLU A 93 33.10 -1.31 -12.90
C GLU A 93 32.91 -1.67 -11.42
N MET A 94 34.01 -1.80 -10.68
CA MET A 94 34.00 -2.04 -9.23
C MET A 94 33.33 -0.90 -8.47
N THR A 95 33.55 0.34 -8.88
CA THR A 95 32.94 1.53 -8.27
C THR A 95 31.45 1.59 -8.52
N ARG A 96 30.98 1.17 -9.71
CA ARG A 96 29.54 1.08 -10.02
C ARG A 96 28.84 0.01 -9.18
N SER A 97 29.47 -1.15 -8.99
CA SER A 97 28.95 -2.22 -8.14
C SER A 97 28.86 -1.78 -6.67
N ASN A 98 29.86 -1.08 -6.16
CA ASN A 98 29.85 -0.54 -4.81
C ASN A 98 28.75 0.51 -4.63
N LEU A 99 28.58 1.42 -5.58
CA LEU A 99 27.51 2.43 -5.54
C LEU A 99 26.12 1.80 -5.51
N ALA A 100 25.88 0.77 -6.32
CA ALA A 100 24.62 0.03 -6.29
C ALA A 100 24.36 -0.63 -4.93
N SER A 101 25.40 -1.21 -4.31
CA SER A 101 25.31 -1.83 -2.99
C SER A 101 25.03 -0.80 -1.89
N PHE A 102 25.64 0.38 -1.93
CA PHE A 102 25.37 1.47 -0.99
C PHE A 102 23.94 2.01 -1.12
N ASN A 103 23.46 2.22 -2.35
CA ASN A 103 22.10 2.68 -2.57
C ASN A 103 21.07 1.67 -2.07
N ASN A 104 21.30 0.38 -2.28
CA ASN A 104 20.43 -0.68 -1.75
C ASN A 104 20.41 -0.70 -0.22
N LEU A 105 21.55 -0.48 0.44
CA LEU A 105 21.62 -0.43 1.90
C LEU A 105 20.87 0.77 2.47
N SER A 106 21.00 1.93 1.82
CA SER A 106 20.27 3.15 2.18
C SER A 106 18.75 2.95 2.03
N ASP A 107 18.30 2.45 0.90
CA ASP A 107 16.88 2.17 0.65
C ASP A 107 16.33 1.19 1.71
N THR A 108 17.07 0.14 2.06
CA THR A 108 16.68 -0.83 3.09
C THR A 108 16.51 -0.18 4.46
N LYS A 109 17.45 0.68 4.88
CA LYS A 109 17.38 1.40 6.15
C LYS A 109 16.12 2.28 6.26
N HIS A 110 15.81 3.03 5.21
CA HIS A 110 14.64 3.91 5.19
C HIS A 110 13.34 3.11 5.15
N CYS A 111 13.32 1.98 4.45
CA CYS A 111 12.20 1.05 4.45
C CYS A 111 11.89 0.50 5.83
N PHE A 112 12.88 0.09 6.61
CA PHE A 112 12.67 -0.36 7.99
C PHE A 112 12.12 0.74 8.90
N ALA A 113 12.53 1.99 8.69
CA ALA A 113 11.96 3.10 9.44
C ALA A 113 10.47 3.31 9.15
N LEU A 114 10.06 3.22 7.88
CA LEU A 114 8.66 3.26 7.48
C LEU A 114 7.87 2.08 8.05
N GLU A 115 8.40 0.86 7.94
CA GLU A 115 7.73 -0.33 8.48
C GLU A 115 7.48 -0.24 9.98
N LYS A 116 8.40 0.34 10.74
CA LYS A 116 8.21 0.57 12.18
C LYS A 116 7.02 1.48 12.46
N VAL A 117 6.79 2.51 11.62
CA VAL A 117 5.60 3.37 11.73
C VAL A 117 4.33 2.60 11.34
N LEU A 118 4.39 1.76 10.30
CA LEU A 118 3.28 0.93 9.87
C LEU A 118 2.89 -0.13 10.92
N ASP A 119 3.83 -0.67 11.69
CA ASP A 119 3.56 -1.66 12.74
C ASP A 119 2.57 -1.16 13.79
N GLU A 120 2.55 0.15 14.04
CA GLU A 120 1.60 0.75 14.98
C GLU A 120 0.16 0.71 14.48
N ILE A 121 -0.04 0.76 13.16
CA ILE A 121 -1.37 0.74 12.54
C ILE A 121 -1.81 -0.65 12.09
N ARG A 122 -0.89 -1.62 11.97
CA ARG A 122 -1.21 -2.97 11.48
C ARG A 122 -2.27 -3.68 12.32
N LYS A 123 -2.51 -3.22 13.56
CA LYS A 123 -3.58 -3.71 14.44
C LYS A 123 -4.97 -3.22 14.04
N SER A 124 -5.07 -2.13 13.27
CA SER A 124 -6.31 -1.51 12.81
C SER A 124 -6.75 -1.98 11.41
N ALA A 125 -6.35 -3.16 11.00
CA ALA A 125 -6.71 -3.72 9.69
C ALA A 125 -8.22 -3.92 9.58
N VAL A 126 -8.85 -3.24 8.61
CA VAL A 126 -10.29 -3.31 8.35
C VAL A 126 -10.62 -4.22 7.18
N ARG A 127 -9.70 -4.40 6.23
CA ARG A 127 -9.84 -5.31 5.08
C ARG A 127 -8.51 -5.95 4.73
N LYS A 128 -8.58 -7.20 4.27
CA LYS A 128 -7.43 -7.96 3.77
C LYS A 128 -7.85 -8.75 2.56
N GLU A 129 -7.05 -8.67 1.51
CA GLU A 129 -7.21 -9.43 0.27
C GLU A 129 -5.85 -9.85 -0.28
N THR A 130 -5.87 -10.62 -1.36
CA THR A 130 -4.68 -10.95 -2.15
C THR A 130 -4.95 -10.55 -3.60
N THR A 131 -3.93 -10.10 -4.30
CA THR A 131 -4.04 -9.82 -5.73
C THR A 131 -4.26 -11.10 -6.52
N ASP A 132 -5.01 -10.99 -7.61
CA ASP A 132 -5.19 -12.09 -8.56
C ASP A 132 -3.93 -12.32 -9.44
N SER A 133 -4.04 -13.23 -10.42
CA SER A 133 -2.95 -13.54 -11.34
C SER A 133 -2.52 -12.36 -12.23
N GLN A 134 -3.33 -11.34 -12.33
CA GLN A 134 -3.06 -10.11 -13.09
C GLN A 134 -2.65 -8.94 -12.19
N GLY A 135 -2.52 -9.17 -10.88
CA GLY A 135 -2.18 -8.14 -9.91
C GLY A 135 -3.36 -7.26 -9.49
N HIS A 136 -4.59 -7.64 -9.82
CA HIS A 136 -5.76 -6.84 -9.44
C HIS A 136 -6.21 -7.14 -8.02
N PHE A 137 -6.78 -6.12 -7.37
CA PHE A 137 -7.45 -6.22 -6.10
C PHE A 137 -8.69 -5.32 -6.06
N GLY A 138 -9.62 -5.59 -5.12
CA GLY A 138 -10.77 -4.72 -4.97
C GLY A 138 -11.62 -5.02 -3.74
N PHE A 139 -11.93 -3.99 -2.99
CA PHE A 139 -12.81 -4.06 -1.82
C PHE A 139 -13.66 -2.80 -1.67
N ARG A 140 -14.59 -2.84 -0.72
CA ARG A 140 -15.40 -1.70 -0.32
C ARG A 140 -15.03 -1.27 1.09
N ALA A 141 -14.99 0.05 1.30
CA ALA A 141 -14.76 0.66 2.61
C ALA A 141 -15.79 1.76 2.88
N LEU A 142 -16.08 1.99 4.14
CA LEU A 142 -16.87 3.15 4.57
C LEU A 142 -16.06 4.43 4.30
N PRO A 143 -16.70 5.60 4.25
CA PRO A 143 -15.98 6.87 4.23
C PRO A 143 -15.05 6.95 5.45
N GLY A 144 -13.81 7.35 5.23
CA GLY A 144 -12.81 7.41 6.29
C GLY A 144 -11.43 7.69 5.75
N ARG A 145 -10.43 7.68 6.62
CA ARG A 145 -9.02 7.84 6.25
C ARG A 145 -8.32 6.52 6.41
N TYR A 146 -7.66 6.09 5.36
CA TYR A 146 -7.04 4.77 5.32
C TYR A 146 -5.61 4.84 4.79
N VAL A 147 -4.83 3.83 5.15
CA VAL A 147 -3.61 3.45 4.45
C VAL A 147 -3.83 2.11 3.77
N LEU A 148 -3.45 2.04 2.52
CA LEU A 148 -3.36 0.83 1.71
C LEU A 148 -1.91 0.34 1.77
N GLU A 149 -1.71 -0.85 2.30
CA GLU A 149 -0.43 -1.55 2.31
C GLU A 149 -0.51 -2.75 1.38
N ILE A 150 0.43 -2.86 0.45
CA ILE A 150 0.54 -4.02 -0.42
C ILE A 150 1.94 -4.59 -0.28
N VAL A 151 2.01 -5.86 0.10
CA VAL A 151 3.27 -6.59 0.31
C VAL A 151 3.33 -7.78 -0.62
N GLY A 152 4.40 -7.87 -1.38
CA GLY A 152 4.69 -8.99 -2.26
C GLY A 152 6.15 -9.42 -2.22
N GLN A 153 6.43 -10.60 -2.77
CA GLN A 153 7.79 -11.14 -2.84
C GLN A 153 8.07 -11.73 -4.22
N PRO A 154 8.05 -10.92 -5.29
CA PRO A 154 8.39 -11.40 -6.60
C PRO A 154 9.87 -11.79 -6.66
N ASN A 155 10.15 -13.01 -7.10
CA ASN A 155 11.54 -13.50 -7.29
C ASN A 155 12.45 -13.37 -6.06
N GLY A 156 11.91 -13.49 -4.85
CA GLY A 156 12.68 -13.36 -3.61
C GLY A 156 13.01 -11.92 -3.21
N GLN A 157 12.52 -10.94 -3.94
CA GLN A 157 12.60 -9.52 -3.56
C GLN A 157 11.37 -9.12 -2.76
N TYR A 158 11.58 -8.47 -1.63
CA TYR A 158 10.51 -7.86 -0.88
C TYR A 158 10.11 -6.54 -1.57
N VAL A 159 8.82 -6.35 -1.81
CA VAL A 159 8.25 -5.11 -2.33
C VAL A 159 7.10 -4.67 -1.44
N LEU A 160 7.09 -3.38 -1.11
CA LEU A 160 6.09 -2.74 -0.28
C LEU A 160 5.57 -1.49 -1.00
N PHE A 161 4.26 -1.43 -1.17
CA PHE A 161 3.55 -0.22 -1.60
C PHE A 161 2.75 0.31 -0.42
N VAL A 162 2.81 1.61 -0.21
CA VAL A 162 2.07 2.31 0.86
C VAL A 162 1.43 3.54 0.26
N GLU A 163 0.09 3.57 0.27
CA GLU A 163 -0.70 4.67 -0.26
C GLU A 163 -1.70 5.18 0.78
N GLN A 164 -1.85 6.47 0.89
CA GLN A 164 -2.91 7.08 1.68
C GLN A 164 -4.19 7.14 0.84
N VAL A 165 -5.28 6.69 1.44
CA VAL A 165 -6.57 6.55 0.74
C VAL A 165 -7.64 7.33 1.49
N ASP A 166 -8.22 8.31 0.79
CA ASP A 166 -9.48 8.95 1.16
C ASP A 166 -10.53 8.49 0.14
N PRO A 167 -11.24 7.40 0.40
CA PRO A 167 -12.09 6.79 -0.60
C PRO A 167 -13.32 7.66 -0.86
N LYS A 168 -13.37 8.23 -2.06
CA LYS A 168 -14.53 8.92 -2.62
C LYS A 168 -15.19 7.96 -3.60
N TRP A 169 -16.43 7.63 -3.48
CA TRP A 169 -17.27 6.80 -4.36
C TRP A 169 -16.57 5.63 -5.10
N HIS A 170 -15.52 5.92 -5.87
CA HIS A 170 -14.68 4.96 -6.57
C HIS A 170 -13.25 5.49 -6.66
N THR A 171 -12.31 4.72 -6.11
CA THR A 171 -10.87 5.02 -6.17
C THR A 171 -10.18 3.85 -6.86
N HIS A 172 -9.41 4.15 -7.91
CA HIS A 172 -8.63 3.16 -8.63
C HIS A 172 -7.15 3.52 -8.57
N PHE A 173 -6.34 2.55 -8.18
CA PHE A 173 -4.89 2.68 -8.09
C PHE A 173 -4.21 1.93 -9.24
N LYS A 174 -3.15 2.53 -9.77
CA LYS A 174 -2.20 1.88 -10.65
C LYS A 174 -0.82 2.02 -10.06
N LEU A 175 -0.35 0.96 -9.41
CA LEU A 175 0.89 0.94 -8.64
C LEU A 175 1.95 0.15 -9.40
N ALA A 176 2.97 0.85 -9.89
CA ALA A 176 4.07 0.28 -10.66
C ALA A 176 5.43 0.44 -9.97
N GLU A 177 5.56 1.48 -9.14
CA GLU A 177 6.78 1.77 -8.40
C GLU A 177 6.55 1.49 -6.91
N PRO A 178 7.24 0.50 -6.32
CA PRO A 178 7.09 0.21 -4.90
C PRO A 178 7.66 1.37 -4.06
N THR A 179 7.00 1.64 -2.94
CA THR A 179 7.48 2.58 -1.91
C THR A 179 8.81 2.09 -1.33
N CYS A 180 8.93 0.78 -1.16
CA CYS A 180 10.12 0.10 -0.71
C CYS A 180 10.37 -1.19 -1.50
N HIS A 181 11.65 -1.48 -1.76
CA HIS A 181 12.08 -2.78 -2.26
C HIS A 181 13.47 -3.13 -1.72
N TYR A 182 13.67 -4.38 -1.33
CA TYR A 182 14.97 -4.90 -0.94
C TYR A 182 15.05 -6.41 -1.14
N SER A 183 16.26 -6.91 -1.34
CA SER A 183 16.48 -8.34 -1.49
C SER A 183 16.52 -9.01 -0.12
N LEU A 184 15.77 -10.11 0.03
CA LEU A 184 15.84 -10.98 1.20
C LEU A 184 16.99 -12.00 1.02
N THR A 185 18.19 -11.53 0.69
CA THR A 185 19.36 -12.43 0.68
C THR A 185 19.73 -12.77 2.12
N ASN A 186 19.63 -14.06 2.43
CA ASN A 186 20.22 -14.66 3.62
C ASN A 186 21.74 -14.57 3.59
#